data_ab2952f8e9644c778c13d9764e279be9
#
_entry.id   ab2952f8e9644c778c13d9764e279be9
#
_cell.length_a   1.000
_cell.length_b   1.000
_cell.length_c   1.000
_cell.angle_alpha   90.00
_cell.angle_beta   90.00
_cell.angle_gamma   90.00
#
_symmetry.space_group_name_H-M   'P 1'
#
loop_
_entity.id
_entity.type
_entity.pdbx_description
1 polymer ?
#
loop_
_entity_poly.entity_id
_entity_poly.type
_entity_poly.pdbx_seq_one_letter_code
_entity_poly.pdbx_strand_id
1 'polypeptide(L)'
;MFRVLAALLVPFMYMIARFHLHATENVPKTGAFVLAPNHFSEIDPLVMGVSMWQLNRMPRYLAKASLFKIPLFGALLRATGQVPVMRSSGVDRASDPIAAARKIATDGSAVVIYPEGTLTRDPDLWPMRGKSGAVRTALQADIPVIPAAHWGTQKLLPRYGKRISLFPRKDINILFGPPVDLSAFRGRPLDASDYAAATDLVMDAITGLLETLRGETAPAERWDPTTHNQSETGRFEQP
;
A
#
# COMPACT_ATOMS: atom_id res chain seq x y z
N MET A 1 4.34 -19.65 -10.58
CA MET A 1 4.35 -19.62 -9.10
C MET A 1 3.28 -18.69 -8.53
N PHE A 2 3.16 -17.42 -8.94
CA PHE A 2 2.12 -16.50 -8.46
C PHE A 2 0.69 -17.08 -8.60
N ARG A 3 0.34 -17.63 -9.78
CA ARG A 3 -0.98 -18.26 -10.02
C ARG A 3 -1.26 -19.44 -9.09
N VAL A 4 -0.25 -20.23 -8.75
CA VAL A 4 -0.40 -21.36 -7.82
C VAL A 4 -0.69 -20.85 -6.39
N LEU A 5 0.06 -19.83 -5.95
CA LEU A 5 -0.20 -19.19 -4.66
C LEU A 5 -1.60 -18.57 -4.61
N ALA A 6 -1.99 -17.86 -5.67
CA ALA A 6 -3.32 -17.26 -5.78
C ALA A 6 -4.43 -18.34 -5.77
N ALA A 7 -4.24 -19.48 -6.44
CA ALA A 7 -5.21 -20.57 -6.44
C ALA A 7 -5.51 -21.16 -5.06
N LEU A 8 -4.59 -21.02 -4.10
CA LEU A 8 -4.79 -21.44 -2.71
C LEU A 8 -5.29 -20.28 -1.84
N LEU A 9 -4.67 -19.13 -1.98
CA LEU A 9 -4.94 -17.98 -1.12
C LEU A 9 -6.30 -17.32 -1.42
N VAL A 10 -6.64 -17.15 -2.69
CA VAL A 10 -7.88 -16.48 -3.09
C VAL A 10 -9.13 -17.22 -2.57
N PRO A 11 -9.30 -18.53 -2.77
CA PRO A 11 -10.44 -19.26 -2.21
C PRO A 11 -10.49 -19.19 -0.68
N PHE A 12 -9.33 -19.28 -0.01
CA PHE A 12 -9.26 -19.12 1.44
C PHE A 12 -9.76 -17.75 1.88
N MET A 13 -9.32 -16.68 1.23
CA MET A 13 -9.76 -15.33 1.55
C MET A 13 -11.27 -15.14 1.30
N TYR A 14 -11.82 -15.73 0.22
CA TYR A 14 -13.27 -15.72 -0.02
C TYR A 14 -14.07 -16.53 1.01
N MET A 15 -13.47 -17.53 1.63
CA MET A 15 -14.12 -18.31 2.69
C MET A 15 -14.32 -17.44 3.96
N ILE A 16 -13.41 -16.52 4.27
CA ILE A 16 -13.42 -15.72 5.50
C ILE A 16 -13.90 -14.27 5.29
N ALA A 17 -13.93 -13.78 4.04
CA ALA A 17 -14.32 -12.42 3.70
C ALA A 17 -15.20 -12.34 2.45
N ARG A 18 -16.01 -11.28 2.38
CA ARG A 18 -16.71 -10.84 1.17
C ARG A 18 -16.06 -9.55 0.71
N PHE A 19 -15.62 -9.53 -0.53
CA PHE A 19 -14.93 -8.36 -1.13
C PHE A 19 -15.93 -7.55 -1.94
N HIS A 20 -16.05 -6.27 -1.61
CA HIS A 20 -16.88 -5.30 -2.32
C HIS A 20 -15.94 -4.26 -2.92
N LEU A 21 -15.71 -4.36 -4.24
CA LEU A 21 -14.85 -3.43 -4.98
C LEU A 21 -15.68 -2.33 -5.61
N HIS A 22 -15.31 -1.08 -5.36
CA HIS A 22 -16.01 0.10 -5.84
C HIS A 22 -15.09 0.94 -6.73
N ALA A 23 -15.66 1.61 -7.75
CA ALA A 23 -14.96 2.47 -8.70
C ALA A 23 -13.74 1.79 -9.36
N THR A 24 -13.91 0.54 -9.77
CA THR A 24 -12.85 -0.30 -10.34
C THR A 24 -12.36 0.20 -11.71
N GLU A 25 -13.12 1.05 -12.36
CA GLU A 25 -12.76 1.76 -13.60
C GLU A 25 -11.56 2.67 -13.45
N ASN A 26 -11.27 3.14 -12.23
CA ASN A 26 -10.11 3.95 -11.92
C ASN A 26 -8.80 3.15 -11.91
N VAL A 27 -8.87 1.82 -11.89
CA VAL A 27 -7.67 0.97 -11.91
C VAL A 27 -7.27 0.70 -13.36
N PRO A 28 -6.06 1.12 -13.80
CA PRO A 28 -5.60 0.89 -15.17
C PRO A 28 -5.59 -0.59 -15.52
N LYS A 29 -6.27 -0.97 -16.60
CA LYS A 29 -6.32 -2.37 -17.08
C LYS A 29 -4.96 -2.85 -17.59
N THR A 30 -4.15 -1.94 -18.13
CA THR A 30 -2.81 -2.17 -18.66
C THR A 30 -1.85 -1.09 -18.22
N GLY A 31 -0.56 -1.27 -18.45
CA GLY A 31 0.46 -0.31 -18.04
C GLY A 31 0.80 -0.37 -16.55
N ALA A 32 1.84 0.34 -16.17
CA ALA A 32 2.30 0.40 -14.80
C ALA A 32 1.58 1.50 -14.00
N PHE A 33 1.42 1.28 -12.70
CA PHE A 33 0.93 2.28 -11.76
C PHE A 33 1.34 1.94 -10.33
N VAL A 34 1.33 2.94 -9.46
CA VAL A 34 1.42 2.76 -8.02
C VAL A 34 0.01 2.73 -7.46
N LEU A 35 -0.36 1.66 -6.75
CA LEU A 35 -1.55 1.61 -5.91
C LEU A 35 -1.16 2.04 -4.50
N ALA A 36 -1.80 3.09 -4.00
CA ALA A 36 -1.50 3.68 -2.70
C ALA A 36 -2.69 3.52 -1.74
N PRO A 37 -2.78 2.42 -0.96
CA PRO A 37 -3.86 2.21 0.00
C PRO A 37 -3.51 2.70 1.41
N ASN A 38 -4.53 2.90 2.28
CA ASN A 38 -4.36 3.01 3.72
C ASN A 38 -3.88 1.69 4.33
N HIS A 39 -3.34 1.72 5.58
CA HIS A 39 -2.72 0.55 6.20
C HIS A 39 -2.98 0.48 7.70
N PHE A 40 -3.86 -0.41 8.15
CA PHE A 40 -4.20 -0.55 9.57
C PHE A 40 -4.29 -2.01 10.07
N SER A 41 -4.04 -2.99 9.21
CA SER A 41 -4.00 -4.40 9.59
C SER A 41 -2.87 -5.14 8.86
N GLU A 42 -2.26 -6.10 9.52
CA GLU A 42 -1.21 -6.95 8.92
C GLU A 42 -1.75 -7.83 7.77
N ILE A 43 -3.07 -7.99 7.67
CA ILE A 43 -3.71 -8.75 6.57
C ILE A 43 -3.97 -7.90 5.32
N ASP A 44 -3.83 -6.57 5.40
CA ASP A 44 -4.12 -5.66 4.28
C ASP A 44 -3.39 -6.04 2.98
N PRO A 45 -2.12 -6.47 2.99
CA PRO A 45 -1.46 -6.89 1.76
C PRO A 45 -2.13 -8.09 1.08
N LEU A 46 -2.68 -9.01 1.84
CA LEU A 46 -3.43 -10.13 1.29
C LEU A 46 -4.76 -9.66 0.69
N VAL A 47 -5.46 -8.76 1.37
CA VAL A 47 -6.71 -8.16 0.89
C VAL A 47 -6.51 -7.40 -0.41
N MET A 48 -5.50 -6.50 -0.45
CA MET A 48 -5.17 -5.79 -1.68
C MET A 48 -4.70 -6.74 -2.78
N GLY A 49 -3.99 -7.82 -2.43
CA GLY A 49 -3.57 -8.86 -3.35
C GLY A 49 -4.75 -9.56 -4.03
N VAL A 50 -5.76 -9.95 -3.25
CA VAL A 50 -7.00 -10.56 -3.76
C VAL A 50 -7.78 -9.57 -4.64
N SER A 51 -7.90 -8.31 -4.21
CA SER A 51 -8.61 -7.27 -4.97
C SER A 51 -7.96 -7.03 -6.33
N MET A 52 -6.63 -6.90 -6.37
CA MET A 52 -5.89 -6.74 -7.62
C MET A 52 -5.99 -7.98 -8.52
N TRP A 53 -6.00 -9.19 -7.92
CA TRP A 53 -6.22 -10.43 -8.67
C TRP A 53 -7.59 -10.46 -9.36
N GLN A 54 -8.67 -10.01 -8.68
CA GLN A 54 -10.01 -9.90 -9.27
C GLN A 54 -10.03 -8.95 -10.49
N LEU A 55 -9.18 -7.92 -10.47
CA LEU A 55 -9.04 -6.94 -11.55
C LEU A 55 -8.05 -7.40 -12.64
N ASN A 56 -7.61 -8.67 -12.61
CA ASN A 56 -6.61 -9.23 -13.52
C ASN A 56 -5.27 -8.47 -13.49
N ARG A 57 -4.92 -7.85 -12.37
CA ARG A 57 -3.65 -7.16 -12.17
C ARG A 57 -2.83 -7.92 -11.12
N MET A 58 -1.62 -8.31 -11.48
CA MET A 58 -0.70 -8.95 -10.53
C MET A 58 -0.05 -7.91 -9.63
N PRO A 59 -0.33 -7.91 -8.31
CA PRO A 59 0.28 -6.94 -7.42
C PRO A 59 1.76 -7.25 -7.18
N ARG A 60 2.58 -6.21 -7.17
CA ARG A 60 3.96 -6.22 -6.70
C ARG A 60 4.03 -5.40 -5.41
N TYR A 61 4.69 -5.91 -4.40
CA TYR A 61 4.88 -5.22 -3.14
C TYR A 61 6.34 -4.82 -3.00
N LEU A 62 6.58 -3.64 -2.42
CA LEU A 62 7.91 -3.28 -1.96
C LEU A 62 8.16 -3.99 -0.63
N ALA A 63 9.04 -4.98 -0.64
CA ALA A 63 9.35 -5.78 0.53
C ALA A 63 10.78 -5.49 1.04
N LYS A 64 10.96 -5.47 2.37
CA LYS A 64 12.27 -5.23 2.99
C LYS A 64 13.31 -6.21 2.42
N ALA A 65 14.44 -5.70 1.95
CA ALA A 65 15.49 -6.50 1.30
C ALA A 65 15.99 -7.67 2.17
N SER A 66 15.99 -7.52 3.51
CA SER A 66 16.36 -8.61 4.42
C SER A 66 15.42 -9.82 4.33
N LEU A 67 14.17 -9.66 3.93
CA LEU A 67 13.21 -10.76 3.77
C LEU A 67 13.60 -11.68 2.59
N PHE A 68 14.27 -11.13 1.58
CA PHE A 68 14.77 -11.90 0.44
C PHE A 68 15.96 -12.81 0.79
N LYS A 69 16.60 -12.59 1.96
CA LYS A 69 17.71 -13.43 2.47
C LYS A 69 17.20 -14.67 3.23
N ILE A 70 15.93 -14.71 3.60
CA ILE A 70 15.33 -15.85 4.32
C ILE A 70 15.15 -17.00 3.32
N PRO A 71 15.68 -18.20 3.57
CA PRO A 71 15.48 -19.39 2.73
C PRO A 71 13.98 -19.66 2.53
N LEU A 72 13.59 -20.23 1.38
CA LEU A 72 12.22 -20.48 0.97
C LEU A 72 11.36 -19.19 0.84
N PHE A 73 11.26 -18.36 1.87
CA PHE A 73 10.49 -17.12 1.83
C PHE A 73 11.06 -16.11 0.83
N GLY A 74 12.38 -15.91 0.82
CA GLY A 74 13.05 -15.07 -0.17
C GLY A 74 12.94 -15.63 -1.59
N ALA A 75 12.97 -16.94 -1.74
CA ALA A 75 12.72 -17.59 -3.04
C ALA A 75 11.27 -17.35 -3.50
N LEU A 76 10.29 -17.43 -2.60
CA LEU A 76 8.89 -17.11 -2.88
C LEU A 76 8.71 -15.65 -3.30
N LEU A 77 9.31 -14.70 -2.56
CA LEU A 77 9.25 -13.28 -2.90
C LEU A 77 9.82 -13.00 -4.30
N ARG A 78 10.99 -13.59 -4.64
CA ARG A 78 11.58 -13.48 -5.99
C ARG A 78 10.68 -14.11 -7.04
N ALA A 79 10.19 -15.30 -6.80
CA ALA A 79 9.38 -16.06 -7.76
C ALA A 79 7.98 -15.44 -7.97
N THR A 80 7.49 -14.66 -7.01
CA THR A 80 6.26 -13.86 -7.13
C THR A 80 6.53 -12.44 -7.65
N GLY A 81 7.81 -12.09 -7.90
CA GLY A 81 8.21 -10.81 -8.49
C GLY A 81 8.09 -9.62 -7.54
N GLN A 82 8.21 -9.85 -6.22
CA GLN A 82 8.23 -8.77 -5.26
C GLN A 82 9.51 -7.94 -5.40
N VAL A 83 9.44 -6.64 -5.09
CA VAL A 83 10.54 -5.69 -5.27
C VAL A 83 11.26 -5.47 -3.95
N PRO A 84 12.57 -5.79 -3.84
CA PRO A 84 13.31 -5.53 -2.62
C PRO A 84 13.59 -4.05 -2.45
N VAL A 85 13.36 -3.51 -1.24
CA VAL A 85 13.71 -2.13 -0.87
C VAL A 85 14.55 -2.10 0.39
N MET A 86 15.58 -1.24 0.41
CA MET A 86 16.38 -0.93 1.60
C MET A 86 15.69 0.18 2.38
N ARG A 87 15.45 -0.04 3.67
CA ARG A 87 14.86 0.97 4.58
C ARG A 87 15.90 1.71 5.42
N SER A 88 17.19 1.59 5.08
CA SER A 88 18.27 2.24 5.83
C SER A 88 18.89 3.38 5.03
N SER A 89 19.31 4.43 5.73
CA SER A 89 20.08 5.57 5.25
C SER A 89 21.56 5.24 4.89
N GLY A 90 21.89 3.98 4.69
CA GLY A 90 23.24 3.51 4.33
C GLY A 90 23.40 3.39 2.81
N VAL A 91 24.54 3.84 2.33
CA VAL A 91 24.97 3.90 0.92
C VAL A 91 25.32 2.48 0.41
N ASP A 92 24.38 1.56 0.42
CA ASP A 92 24.55 0.29 -0.29
C ASP A 92 23.90 0.37 -1.67
N ARG A 93 24.76 0.42 -2.70
CA ARG A 93 24.43 0.52 -4.13
C ARG A 93 23.60 -0.66 -4.68
N ALA A 94 23.13 -1.59 -3.86
CA ALA A 94 22.45 -2.81 -4.31
C ALA A 94 20.98 -2.61 -4.70
N SER A 95 20.38 -1.44 -4.48
CA SER A 95 19.05 -1.10 -4.98
C SER A 95 19.01 0.37 -5.40
N ASP A 96 19.35 0.63 -6.64
CA ASP A 96 19.10 1.92 -7.28
C ASP A 96 17.57 2.13 -7.37
N PRO A 97 16.98 3.09 -6.62
CA PRO A 97 15.52 3.33 -6.65
C PRO A 97 15.05 3.70 -8.06
N ILE A 98 15.91 4.34 -8.85
CA ILE A 98 15.61 4.74 -10.24
C ILE A 98 15.54 3.49 -11.12
N ALA A 99 16.48 2.55 -10.99
CA ALA A 99 16.45 1.31 -11.74
C ALA A 99 15.22 0.47 -11.38
N ALA A 100 14.86 0.41 -10.09
CA ALA A 100 13.64 -0.26 -9.63
C ALA A 100 12.38 0.39 -10.22
N ALA A 101 12.29 1.73 -10.21
CA ALA A 101 11.18 2.47 -10.79
C ALA A 101 11.06 2.26 -12.31
N ARG A 102 12.17 2.31 -13.03
CA ARG A 102 12.21 2.02 -14.49
C ARG A 102 11.76 0.60 -14.79
N LYS A 103 12.20 -0.38 -13.99
CA LYS A 103 11.76 -1.78 -14.16
C LYS A 103 10.24 -1.91 -13.96
N ILE A 104 9.68 -1.27 -12.97
CA ILE A 104 8.24 -1.22 -12.72
C ILE A 104 7.50 -0.69 -13.95
N ALA A 105 7.95 0.44 -14.50
CA ALA A 105 7.36 1.04 -15.69
C ALA A 105 7.43 0.11 -16.90
N THR A 106 8.61 -0.47 -17.17
CA THR A 106 8.85 -1.35 -18.33
C THR A 106 8.04 -2.65 -18.24
N ASP A 107 7.93 -3.24 -17.05
CA ASP A 107 7.20 -4.49 -16.83
C ASP A 107 5.67 -4.28 -16.84
N GLY A 108 5.17 -3.05 -16.92
CA GLY A 108 3.74 -2.73 -16.80
C GLY A 108 3.16 -3.14 -15.45
N SER A 109 3.97 -3.12 -14.39
CA SER A 109 3.61 -3.68 -13.08
C SER A 109 2.66 -2.79 -12.30
N ALA A 110 1.69 -3.40 -11.61
CA ALA A 110 0.90 -2.77 -10.57
C ALA A 110 1.65 -2.88 -9.24
N VAL A 111 2.17 -1.78 -8.71
CA VAL A 111 2.96 -1.79 -7.47
C VAL A 111 2.16 -1.24 -6.33
N VAL A 112 1.96 -2.04 -5.30
CA VAL A 112 1.27 -1.63 -4.06
C VAL A 112 2.29 -1.06 -3.09
N ILE A 113 2.12 0.21 -2.75
CA ILE A 113 2.98 0.91 -1.80
C ILE A 113 2.07 1.58 -0.77
N TYR A 114 2.18 1.16 0.47
CA TYR A 114 1.50 1.82 1.59
C TYR A 114 2.24 3.11 1.93
N PRO A 115 1.64 4.31 1.70
CA PRO A 115 2.37 5.56 1.91
C PRO A 115 2.75 5.79 3.37
N GLU A 116 1.98 5.26 4.30
CA GLU A 116 2.27 5.33 5.74
C GLU A 116 3.57 4.60 6.12
N GLY A 117 3.97 3.59 5.33
CA GLY A 117 5.20 2.81 5.52
C GLY A 117 5.17 1.84 6.71
N THR A 118 4.13 1.87 7.51
CA THR A 118 3.79 0.96 8.61
C THR A 118 2.27 1.02 8.84
N LEU A 119 1.73 0.20 9.74
CA LEU A 119 0.34 0.33 10.16
C LEU A 119 0.13 1.70 10.80
N THR A 120 -1.01 2.34 10.49
CA THR A 120 -1.34 3.65 11.07
C THR A 120 -1.18 3.66 12.58
N ARG A 121 -0.74 4.77 13.12
CA ARG A 121 -0.63 5.03 14.56
C ARG A 121 -1.87 5.72 15.12
N ASP A 122 -2.70 6.26 14.23
CA ASP A 122 -3.95 6.90 14.62
C ASP A 122 -4.83 5.91 15.41
N PRO A 123 -5.32 6.27 16.62
CA PRO A 123 -6.12 5.38 17.46
C PRO A 123 -7.42 4.94 16.79
N ASP A 124 -8.03 5.81 15.98
CA ASP A 124 -9.30 5.59 15.30
C ASP A 124 -9.13 5.01 13.89
N LEU A 125 -7.89 4.58 13.54
CA LEU A 125 -7.53 3.95 12.27
C LEU A 125 -7.65 4.87 11.05
N TRP A 126 -7.57 6.18 11.22
CA TRP A 126 -7.41 7.11 10.11
C TRP A 126 -6.00 7.05 9.54
N PRO A 127 -5.82 7.43 8.25
CA PRO A 127 -4.50 7.52 7.67
C PRO A 127 -3.63 8.54 8.41
N MET A 128 -2.44 8.14 8.81
CA MET A 128 -1.46 9.03 9.44
C MET A 128 -0.57 9.71 8.40
N ARG A 129 0.40 10.52 8.86
CA ARG A 129 1.40 11.16 8.00
C ARG A 129 2.05 10.17 7.04
N GLY A 130 2.04 10.51 5.75
CA GLY A 130 2.62 9.70 4.69
C GLY A 130 4.13 9.87 4.54
N LYS A 131 4.77 8.90 3.89
CA LYS A 131 6.17 8.91 3.45
C LYS A 131 6.23 8.98 1.93
N SER A 132 7.21 9.67 1.39
CA SER A 132 7.32 9.97 -0.03
C SER A 132 7.61 8.77 -0.95
N GLY A 133 7.71 7.55 -0.43
CA GLY A 133 8.10 6.38 -1.22
C GLY A 133 7.19 6.10 -2.42
N ALA A 134 5.87 6.19 -2.25
CA ALA A 134 4.90 5.99 -3.32
C ALA A 134 5.04 7.06 -4.42
N VAL A 135 5.10 8.32 -4.02
CA VAL A 135 5.25 9.47 -4.92
C VAL A 135 6.59 9.46 -5.65
N ARG A 136 7.70 9.19 -4.94
CA ARG A 136 9.03 9.06 -5.57
C ARG A 136 9.03 7.97 -6.63
N THR A 137 8.49 6.80 -6.31
CA THR A 137 8.40 5.70 -7.29
C THR A 137 7.60 6.12 -8.52
N ALA A 138 6.43 6.75 -8.32
CA ALA A 138 5.57 7.16 -9.41
C ALA A 138 6.19 8.23 -10.30
N LEU A 139 6.79 9.27 -9.71
CA LEU A 139 7.43 10.36 -10.47
C LEU A 139 8.70 9.91 -11.18
N GLN A 140 9.52 9.05 -10.56
CA GLN A 140 10.72 8.50 -11.20
C GLN A 140 10.42 7.53 -12.33
N ALA A 141 9.31 6.80 -12.25
CA ALA A 141 8.87 5.85 -13.28
C ALA A 141 7.96 6.49 -14.34
N ASP A 142 7.54 7.73 -14.13
CA ASP A 142 6.54 8.45 -14.93
C ASP A 142 5.21 7.70 -15.06
N ILE A 143 4.71 7.16 -13.96
CA ILE A 143 3.48 6.39 -13.87
C ILE A 143 2.47 7.06 -12.92
N PRO A 144 1.15 6.77 -13.06
CA PRO A 144 0.14 7.33 -12.16
C PRO A 144 0.17 6.72 -10.76
N VAL A 145 -0.31 7.49 -9.77
CA VAL A 145 -0.67 7.00 -8.43
C VAL A 145 -2.18 6.87 -8.36
N ILE A 146 -2.65 5.67 -8.07
CA ILE A 146 -4.06 5.36 -7.83
C ILE A 146 -4.25 5.25 -6.32
N PRO A 147 -4.95 6.19 -5.69
CA PRO A 147 -5.26 6.09 -4.27
C PRO A 147 -6.33 5.03 -4.07
N ALA A 148 -6.27 4.32 -2.96
CA ALA A 148 -7.31 3.37 -2.58
C ALA A 148 -7.57 3.47 -1.08
N ALA A 149 -8.81 3.25 -0.68
CA ALA A 149 -9.16 3.02 0.70
C ALA A 149 -9.81 1.66 0.87
N HIS A 150 -9.57 1.01 1.99
CA HIS A 150 -10.30 -0.17 2.38
C HIS A 150 -10.78 -0.07 3.82
N TRP A 151 -11.88 -0.76 4.11
CA TRP A 151 -12.46 -0.83 5.45
C TRP A 151 -13.07 -2.21 5.70
N GLY A 152 -12.84 -2.74 6.90
CA GLY A 152 -13.33 -4.07 7.31
C GLY A 152 -12.23 -5.07 7.65
N THR A 153 -10.97 -4.86 7.25
CA THR A 153 -9.85 -5.78 7.53
C THR A 153 -9.53 -5.86 9.02
N GLN A 154 -9.76 -4.80 9.79
CA GLN A 154 -9.63 -4.78 11.25
C GLN A 154 -10.59 -5.75 11.96
N LYS A 155 -11.69 -6.12 11.29
CA LYS A 155 -12.63 -7.12 11.80
C LYS A 155 -12.14 -8.56 11.58
N LEU A 156 -11.25 -8.77 10.58
CA LEU A 156 -10.54 -10.03 10.36
C LEU A 156 -9.35 -10.16 11.29
N LEU A 157 -8.48 -9.15 11.28
CA LEU A 157 -7.29 -9.08 12.10
C LEU A 157 -7.11 -7.65 12.59
N PRO A 158 -7.43 -7.37 13.87
CA PRO A 158 -7.18 -6.06 14.45
C PRO A 158 -5.71 -5.68 14.37
N ARG A 159 -5.43 -4.38 14.32
CA ARG A 159 -4.06 -3.85 14.36
C ARG A 159 -3.27 -4.48 15.51
N TYR A 160 -2.11 -5.09 15.19
CA TYR A 160 -1.29 -5.88 16.11
C TYR A 160 -1.97 -7.11 16.75
N GLY A 161 -3.14 -7.49 16.25
CA GLY A 161 -3.85 -8.68 16.68
C GLY A 161 -3.06 -9.95 16.43
N LYS A 162 -3.24 -10.95 17.30
CA LYS A 162 -2.60 -12.26 17.16
C LYS A 162 -3.54 -13.35 16.65
N ARG A 163 -4.83 -13.07 16.56
CA ARG A 163 -5.87 -14.04 16.16
C ARG A 163 -6.70 -13.48 15.02
N ILE A 164 -6.83 -14.29 13.98
CA ILE A 164 -7.69 -14.00 12.84
C ILE A 164 -9.11 -14.44 13.19
N SER A 165 -10.10 -13.54 13.03
CA SER A 165 -11.51 -13.84 13.19
C SER A 165 -12.06 -14.42 11.89
N LEU A 166 -12.09 -15.75 11.77
CA LEU A 166 -12.51 -16.42 10.54
C LEU A 166 -14.01 -16.32 10.30
N PHE A 167 -14.82 -16.46 11.36
CA PHE A 167 -16.29 -16.47 11.27
C PHE A 167 -16.93 -15.51 12.28
N PRO A 168 -18.08 -14.91 11.92
CA PRO A 168 -18.72 -14.92 10.60
C PRO A 168 -17.84 -14.22 9.54
N ARG A 169 -18.12 -14.47 8.24
CA ARG A 169 -17.44 -13.80 7.13
C ARG A 169 -17.55 -12.29 7.28
N LYS A 170 -16.45 -11.59 7.04
CA LYS A 170 -16.37 -10.13 7.16
C LYS A 170 -16.56 -9.46 5.80
N ASP A 171 -17.34 -8.39 5.78
CA ASP A 171 -17.43 -7.54 4.60
C ASP A 171 -16.24 -6.60 4.59
N ILE A 172 -15.51 -6.62 3.48
CA ILE A 172 -14.35 -5.76 3.20
C ILE A 172 -14.71 -4.91 1.99
N ASN A 173 -14.86 -3.63 2.22
CA ASN A 173 -15.09 -2.65 1.17
C ASN A 173 -13.76 -2.05 0.73
N ILE A 174 -13.54 -1.95 -0.57
CA ILE A 174 -12.37 -1.32 -1.18
C ILE A 174 -12.86 -0.32 -2.22
N LEU A 175 -12.44 0.92 -2.10
CA LEU A 175 -12.78 2.02 -3.02
C LEU A 175 -11.50 2.53 -3.68
N PHE A 176 -11.48 2.53 -5.02
CA PHE A 176 -10.38 3.05 -5.81
C PHE A 176 -10.69 4.47 -6.27
N GLY A 177 -9.79 5.42 -5.99
CA GLY A 177 -9.92 6.80 -6.46
C GLY A 177 -9.37 7.01 -7.87
N PRO A 178 -9.69 8.15 -8.50
CA PRO A 178 -9.05 8.55 -9.74
C PRO A 178 -7.55 8.78 -9.54
N PRO A 179 -6.73 8.73 -10.61
CA PRO A 179 -5.31 9.05 -10.51
C PRO A 179 -5.10 10.42 -9.85
N VAL A 180 -4.19 10.47 -8.87
CA VAL A 180 -3.84 11.75 -8.22
C VAL A 180 -3.10 12.63 -9.21
N ASP A 181 -3.52 13.89 -9.34
CA ASP A 181 -2.84 14.85 -10.19
C ASP A 181 -1.50 15.27 -9.57
N LEU A 182 -0.43 14.77 -10.16
CA LEU A 182 0.95 15.10 -9.81
C LEU A 182 1.65 15.89 -10.92
N SER A 183 0.91 16.51 -11.84
CA SER A 183 1.47 17.25 -12.99
C SER A 183 2.42 18.38 -12.60
N ALA A 184 2.13 19.09 -11.51
CA ALA A 184 2.98 20.17 -10.97
C ALA A 184 4.38 19.69 -10.52
N PHE A 185 4.55 18.39 -10.32
CA PHE A 185 5.80 17.77 -9.85
C PHE A 185 6.56 17.03 -10.97
N ARG A 186 6.12 17.14 -12.24
CA ARG A 186 6.77 16.48 -13.38
C ARG A 186 7.65 17.43 -14.16
N GLY A 187 8.68 16.89 -14.84
CA GLY A 187 9.51 17.64 -15.78
C GLY A 187 10.47 18.66 -15.16
N ARG A 188 10.68 18.66 -13.84
CA ARG A 188 11.59 19.56 -13.13
C ARG A 188 12.33 18.84 -11.99
N PRO A 189 13.46 19.37 -11.53
CA PRO A 189 14.08 18.91 -10.28
C PRO A 189 13.11 19.11 -9.10
N LEU A 190 13.09 18.13 -8.18
CA LEU A 190 12.23 18.15 -6.99
C LEU A 190 13.09 18.14 -5.73
N ASP A 191 12.69 18.95 -4.76
CA ASP A 191 13.28 18.98 -3.44
C ASP A 191 12.44 18.19 -2.41
N ALA A 192 12.83 18.26 -1.14
CA ALA A 192 12.13 17.55 -0.07
C ALA A 192 10.70 18.08 0.16
N SER A 193 10.49 19.39 -0.01
CA SER A 193 9.18 20.03 0.17
C SER A 193 8.22 19.66 -0.95
N ASP A 194 8.69 19.53 -2.19
CA ASP A 194 7.91 19.06 -3.33
C ASP A 194 7.39 17.63 -3.08
N TYR A 195 8.29 16.75 -2.62
CA TYR A 195 7.89 15.38 -2.30
C TYR A 195 6.92 15.30 -1.12
N ALA A 196 7.05 16.18 -0.14
CA ALA A 196 6.09 16.27 0.97
C ALA A 196 4.71 16.70 0.44
N ALA A 197 4.65 17.82 -0.30
CA ALA A 197 3.41 18.32 -0.87
C ALA A 197 2.71 17.29 -1.79
N ALA A 198 3.47 16.63 -2.67
CA ALA A 198 2.93 15.57 -3.51
C ALA A 198 2.42 14.36 -2.69
N THR A 199 3.09 14.05 -1.56
CA THR A 199 2.64 12.99 -0.65
C THR A 199 1.34 13.37 0.04
N ASP A 200 1.19 14.62 0.46
CA ASP A 200 -0.02 15.12 1.09
C ASP A 200 -1.23 15.00 0.16
N LEU A 201 -1.08 15.33 -1.13
CA LEU A 201 -2.15 15.11 -2.12
C LEU A 201 -2.59 13.64 -2.19
N VAL A 202 -1.65 12.70 -2.15
CA VAL A 202 -1.98 11.28 -2.14
C VAL A 202 -2.69 10.89 -0.85
N MET A 203 -2.22 11.38 0.30
CA MET A 203 -2.83 11.07 1.59
C MET A 203 -4.21 11.70 1.74
N ASP A 204 -4.44 12.91 1.21
CA ASP A 204 -5.76 13.56 1.19
C ASP A 204 -6.74 12.74 0.35
N ALA A 205 -6.32 12.27 -0.83
CA ALA A 205 -7.13 11.41 -1.66
C ALA A 205 -7.51 10.10 -0.95
N ILE A 206 -6.56 9.43 -0.27
CA ILE A 206 -6.83 8.22 0.50
C ILE A 206 -7.80 8.50 1.65
N THR A 207 -7.62 9.62 2.35
CA THR A 207 -8.48 10.02 3.48
C THR A 207 -9.92 10.26 3.02
N GLY A 208 -10.13 11.01 1.93
CA GLY A 208 -11.48 11.25 1.38
C GLY A 208 -12.18 9.98 0.90
N LEU A 209 -11.43 9.02 0.34
CA LEU A 209 -11.98 7.70 0.01
C LEU A 209 -12.39 6.92 1.27
N LEU A 210 -11.60 7.01 2.35
CA LEU A 210 -11.90 6.34 3.59
C LEU A 210 -13.09 6.99 4.32
N GLU A 211 -13.23 8.32 4.27
CA GLU A 211 -14.43 9.03 4.74
C GLU A 211 -15.69 8.47 4.06
N THR A 212 -15.63 8.30 2.75
CA THR A 212 -16.74 7.71 1.97
C THR A 212 -17.09 6.30 2.44
N LEU A 213 -16.09 5.44 2.68
CA LEU A 213 -16.30 4.06 3.12
C LEU A 213 -16.82 3.94 4.55
N ARG A 214 -16.40 4.86 5.43
CA ARG A 214 -16.80 4.87 6.83
C ARG A 214 -18.11 5.61 7.07
N GLY A 215 -18.47 6.55 6.19
CA GLY A 215 -19.57 7.50 6.42
C GLY A 215 -19.26 8.47 7.57
N GLU A 216 -17.99 8.77 7.80
CA GLU A 216 -17.49 9.61 8.88
C GLU A 216 -16.53 10.67 8.30
N THR A 217 -16.39 11.80 8.97
CA THR A 217 -15.41 12.83 8.61
C THR A 217 -14.10 12.56 9.35
N ALA A 218 -13.00 12.64 8.62
CA ALA A 218 -11.66 12.49 9.19
C ALA A 218 -11.29 13.67 10.11
N PRO A 219 -10.38 13.48 11.07
CA PRO A 219 -9.81 14.59 11.84
C PRO A 219 -9.21 15.66 10.91
N ALA A 220 -9.36 16.94 11.29
CA ALA A 220 -8.83 18.07 10.52
C ALA A 220 -7.31 17.99 10.34
N GLU A 221 -6.61 17.48 11.35
CA GLU A 221 -5.16 17.25 11.31
C GLU A 221 -4.88 15.76 11.25
N ARG A 222 -3.99 15.37 10.32
CA ARG A 222 -3.55 14.00 10.16
C ARG A 222 -2.59 13.62 11.29
N TRP A 223 -2.78 12.44 11.88
CA TRP A 223 -1.91 11.95 12.95
C TRP A 223 -0.45 11.93 12.53
N ASP A 224 0.40 12.56 13.33
CA ASP A 224 1.86 12.51 13.20
C ASP A 224 2.46 11.72 14.37
N PRO A 225 3.06 10.54 14.13
CA PRO A 225 3.68 9.76 15.20
C PRO A 225 4.76 10.52 15.96
N THR A 226 5.46 11.47 15.32
CA THR A 226 6.57 12.21 15.95
C THR A 226 6.10 13.17 17.04
N THR A 227 4.90 13.76 16.86
CA THR A 227 4.31 14.67 17.88
C THR A 227 3.74 13.91 19.07
N HIS A 228 3.59 12.58 18.94
CA HIS A 228 3.04 11.71 19.98
C HIS A 228 4.09 10.77 20.60
N ASN A 229 5.39 11.06 20.43
CA ASN A 229 6.50 10.23 20.91
C ASN A 229 6.42 8.76 20.45
N GLN A 230 5.86 8.52 19.28
CA GLN A 230 5.71 7.19 18.71
C GLN A 230 6.78 6.91 17.65
N SER A 231 7.25 5.67 17.60
CA SER A 231 8.17 5.23 16.57
C SER A 231 7.51 5.26 15.19
N GLU A 232 8.18 5.84 14.18
CA GLU A 232 7.71 5.87 12.79
C GLU A 232 7.76 4.51 12.09
N THR A 233 8.37 3.51 12.70
CA THR A 233 8.54 2.18 12.10
C THR A 233 8.43 1.09 13.17
N GLY A 234 8.13 -0.13 12.73
CA GLY A 234 8.05 -1.29 13.62
C GLY A 234 6.68 -1.40 14.33
N ARG A 235 6.62 -2.31 15.29
CA ARG A 235 5.44 -2.52 16.10
C ARG A 235 5.38 -1.48 17.21
N PHE A 236 4.22 -0.88 17.40
CA PHE A 236 3.94 0.01 18.52
C PHE A 236 3.11 -0.76 19.54
N GLU A 237 3.57 -0.81 20.79
CA GLU A 237 2.77 -1.28 21.91
C GLU A 237 1.92 -0.08 22.38
N GLN A 238 0.60 -0.22 22.32
CA GLN A 238 -0.28 0.75 22.96
C GLN A 238 -0.02 0.70 24.46
N PRO A 239 0.08 1.84 25.12
CA PRO A 239 0.22 1.91 26.58
C PRO A 239 -0.97 1.27 27.28
#